data_b12a6b9b9efaebff6f5a03c2d5cfcf39
#
_entry.id   b12a6b9b9efaebff6f5a03c2d5cfcf39
#
_cell.length_a   1.000
_cell.length_b   1.000
_cell.length_c   1.000
_cell.angle_alpha   90.00
_cell.angle_beta   90.00
_cell.angle_gamma   90.00
#
_symmetry.space_group_name_H-M   'P 1'
#
loop_
_entity.id
_entity.type
_entity.pdbx_description
1 polymer ?
#
loop_
_entity_poly.entity_id
_entity_poly.type
_entity_poly.pdbx_seq_one_letter_code
_entity_poly.pdbx_strand_id
1 'polypeptide(L)'
;MHKRRSWLALLLLSPLLGGTVHAADAAARSGPDLPHEWPSGLPSGSELEAAGAVIGDIKVVVGDIFDPSIPDENGWLYRTANRLHINTRDKVIRNQLLFRSGEPYLHRVVQETERILRANDYLNDAVIRPVAWDGNKVDLEVRTRDTWTLNPGINFSRQGGANSSSVELEEKNLLGNGQRLSFGWSNDVDRTSLDFEFFDPHFHSTWTRLGVAYSDADDGSTKAIRVDRPFYSLDTKRAGGGYLYDSIRNEPRYAYGESVGEYEQDEQLAEAYGGWSRGWTNGWVRRWTAGATYRQKQFAEVQGSSLGGPLPEDIELAYPWLGFDLVEDVYEVRTNQDQIERTEDVLLGLRAGGRIGYASESLGSDRDALLLSAYAQNGWDFGRERSLFVTTVATGRVENDGLRNAVLT
;
A
#
# COMPACT_ATOMS: atom_id res chain seq x y z
N MET A 1 4.42 27.10 -7.01
CA MET A 1 4.59 25.97 -7.96
C MET A 1 4.34 24.68 -7.19
N HIS A 2 3.10 24.23 -7.10
CA HIS A 2 2.77 22.93 -6.46
C HIS A 2 2.34 22.00 -7.57
N LYS A 3 3.14 20.97 -7.83
CA LYS A 3 2.82 19.89 -8.75
C LYS A 3 1.68 19.07 -8.12
N ARG A 4 0.47 19.17 -8.65
CA ARG A 4 -0.60 18.23 -8.34
C ARG A 4 -0.28 16.89 -9.00
N ARG A 5 -0.19 15.86 -8.21
CA ARG A 5 0.01 14.47 -8.63
C ARG A 5 -1.34 13.88 -8.99
N SER A 6 -1.50 13.38 -10.20
CA SER A 6 -2.64 12.54 -10.57
C SER A 6 -2.57 11.23 -9.78
N TRP A 7 -3.61 10.91 -9.05
CA TRP A 7 -3.71 9.77 -8.12
C TRP A 7 -3.50 8.40 -8.78
N LEU A 8 -3.80 8.27 -10.06
CA LEU A 8 -3.66 7.01 -10.81
C LEU A 8 -2.21 6.60 -11.11
N ALA A 9 -1.25 7.52 -11.09
CA ALA A 9 0.17 7.18 -11.22
C ALA A 9 0.77 6.50 -9.96
N LEU A 10 0.06 6.50 -8.83
CA LEU A 10 0.51 5.95 -7.54
C LEU A 10 0.32 4.43 -7.41
N LEU A 11 -0.43 3.76 -8.28
CA LEU A 11 -0.56 2.29 -8.28
C LEU A 11 0.74 1.55 -8.66
N LEU A 12 1.72 2.24 -9.23
CA LEU A 12 3.01 1.66 -9.64
C LEU A 12 4.12 1.74 -8.58
N LEU A 13 3.96 2.57 -7.57
CA LEU A 13 4.92 2.69 -6.47
C LEU A 13 4.24 2.19 -5.20
N SER A 14 4.82 1.20 -4.59
CA SER A 14 4.49 0.63 -3.27
C SER A 14 3.91 1.63 -2.27
N PRO A 15 3.14 1.19 -1.26
CA PRO A 15 2.51 2.06 -0.27
C PRO A 15 3.57 2.68 0.64
N LEU A 16 4.22 3.73 0.21
CA LEU A 16 5.27 4.42 0.99
C LEU A 16 5.19 5.95 0.92
N LEU A 17 4.08 6.56 0.53
CA LEU A 17 3.99 8.02 0.66
C LEU A 17 2.56 8.50 0.93
N GLY A 18 2.38 8.90 2.17
CA GLY A 18 1.62 10.07 2.54
C GLY A 18 0.12 9.95 2.48
N GLY A 19 -0.45 9.51 3.58
CA GLY A 19 -1.80 9.89 3.93
C GLY A 19 -1.93 11.41 3.89
N THR A 20 -2.81 11.91 3.05
CA THR A 20 -3.32 13.28 3.20
C THR A 20 -4.09 13.30 4.51
N VAL A 21 -3.63 14.11 5.45
CA VAL A 21 -4.37 14.40 6.69
C VAL A 21 -5.73 14.96 6.30
N HIS A 22 -6.76 14.16 6.39
CA HIS A 22 -8.13 14.62 6.27
C HIS A 22 -8.58 15.08 7.67
N ALA A 23 -9.03 16.31 7.76
CA ALA A 23 -9.49 16.96 8.99
C ALA A 23 -10.81 16.37 9.55
N ALA A 24 -11.13 15.11 9.30
CA ALA A 24 -12.33 14.43 9.78
C ALA A 24 -12.08 13.50 10.98
N ASP A 25 -10.83 13.28 11.39
CA ASP A 25 -10.49 12.33 12.48
C ASP A 25 -10.55 12.92 13.90
N ALA A 26 -11.20 14.06 14.10
CA ALA A 26 -11.20 14.71 15.40
C ALA A 26 -12.19 14.12 16.43
N ALA A 27 -12.75 12.92 16.24
CA ALA A 27 -13.78 12.42 17.13
C ALA A 27 -13.68 10.96 17.61
N ALA A 28 -12.69 10.20 17.20
CA ALA A 28 -12.53 8.84 17.71
C ALA A 28 -11.41 8.79 18.75
N ARG A 29 -11.73 9.04 20.02
CA ARG A 29 -10.89 8.54 21.11
C ARG A 29 -11.03 7.02 21.09
N SER A 30 -10.01 6.31 20.65
CA SER A 30 -9.94 4.86 20.78
C SER A 30 -9.82 4.51 22.27
N GLY A 31 -10.49 3.44 22.69
CA GLY A 31 -10.35 2.90 24.04
C GLY A 31 -8.95 2.35 24.32
N PRO A 32 -8.72 1.77 25.48
CA PRO A 32 -7.40 1.31 25.86
C PRO A 32 -6.84 0.34 24.83
N ASP A 33 -5.57 0.51 24.55
CA ASP A 33 -4.78 -0.38 23.71
C ASP A 33 -4.95 -1.83 24.13
N LEU A 34 -4.85 -2.75 23.18
CA LEU A 34 -4.79 -4.18 23.51
C LEU A 34 -3.63 -4.41 24.49
N PRO A 35 -3.73 -5.37 25.42
CA PRO A 35 -2.67 -5.63 26.39
C PRO A 35 -1.41 -6.12 25.67
N HIS A 36 -0.44 -5.24 25.46
CA HIS A 36 0.86 -5.55 24.88
C HIS A 36 1.80 -6.25 25.87
N GLU A 37 1.47 -6.23 27.16
CA GLU A 37 2.26 -6.92 28.18
C GLU A 37 2.24 -8.42 27.98
N TRP A 38 3.41 -9.03 28.17
CA TRP A 38 3.54 -10.47 28.11
C TRP A 38 2.83 -11.11 29.33
N PRO A 39 2.05 -12.19 29.14
CA PRO A 39 1.31 -12.81 30.25
C PRO A 39 2.26 -13.28 31.36
N SER A 40 1.95 -12.89 32.62
CA SER A 40 2.71 -13.30 33.77
C SER A 40 2.62 -14.82 34.01
N GLY A 41 3.74 -15.46 34.33
CA GLY A 41 3.79 -16.88 34.59
C GLY A 41 3.96 -17.81 33.38
N LEU A 42 4.01 -17.23 32.17
CA LEU A 42 4.37 -17.96 30.95
C LEU A 42 5.81 -17.60 30.51
N PRO A 43 6.56 -18.55 29.90
CA PRO A 43 7.88 -18.27 29.36
C PRO A 43 7.81 -17.16 28.31
N SER A 44 8.86 -16.35 28.19
CA SER A 44 8.99 -15.34 27.13
C SER A 44 9.03 -15.99 25.74
N GLY A 45 8.80 -15.21 24.70
CA GLY A 45 8.84 -15.72 23.33
C GLY A 45 10.19 -16.36 22.97
N SER A 46 11.30 -15.78 23.43
CA SER A 46 12.63 -16.35 23.23
C SER A 46 12.86 -17.65 24.03
N GLU A 47 12.30 -17.76 25.24
CA GLU A 47 12.35 -18.99 26.02
C GLU A 47 11.51 -20.11 25.40
N LEU A 48 10.31 -19.80 24.88
CA LEU A 48 9.48 -20.77 24.15
C LEU A 48 10.20 -21.28 22.90
N GLU A 49 10.82 -20.39 22.13
CA GLU A 49 11.62 -20.78 20.95
C GLU A 49 12.84 -21.64 21.35
N ALA A 50 13.60 -21.25 22.38
CA ALA A 50 14.73 -22.01 22.90
C ALA A 50 14.33 -23.39 23.45
N ALA A 51 13.13 -23.51 24.01
CA ALA A 51 12.56 -24.78 24.48
C ALA A 51 12.07 -25.68 23.33
N GLY A 52 12.09 -25.20 22.09
CA GLY A 52 11.56 -25.93 20.93
C GLY A 52 10.05 -26.10 20.96
N ALA A 53 9.33 -25.11 21.50
CA ALA A 53 7.87 -25.13 21.60
C ALA A 53 7.21 -25.37 20.24
N VAL A 54 6.12 -26.11 20.24
CA VAL A 54 5.24 -26.31 19.09
C VAL A 54 3.95 -25.55 19.31
N ILE A 55 3.44 -24.88 18.28
CA ILE A 55 2.18 -24.15 18.34
C ILE A 55 1.03 -25.14 18.52
N GLY A 56 0.27 -24.98 19.59
CA GLY A 56 -0.94 -25.71 19.89
C GLY A 56 -2.18 -25.11 19.24
N ASP A 57 -3.19 -24.84 20.04
CA ASP A 57 -4.42 -24.21 19.55
C ASP A 57 -4.23 -22.72 19.29
N ILE A 58 -4.87 -22.23 18.22
CA ILE A 58 -4.86 -20.81 17.84
C ILE A 58 -6.29 -20.28 17.95
N LYS A 59 -6.53 -19.44 18.96
CA LYS A 59 -7.79 -18.75 19.17
C LYS A 59 -7.71 -17.36 18.56
N VAL A 60 -8.66 -16.98 17.71
CA VAL A 60 -8.80 -15.61 17.18
C VAL A 60 -9.93 -14.91 17.92
N VAL A 61 -9.68 -13.70 18.39
CA VAL A 61 -10.65 -12.82 19.07
C VAL A 61 -10.64 -11.47 18.36
N VAL A 62 -11.72 -11.18 17.64
CA VAL A 62 -11.92 -9.89 16.98
C VAL A 62 -12.72 -9.01 17.92
N GLY A 63 -12.16 -7.86 18.28
CA GLY A 63 -12.81 -6.84 19.11
C GLY A 63 -13.53 -5.80 18.27
N ASP A 64 -14.57 -5.22 18.87
CA ASP A 64 -15.30 -4.07 18.29
C ASP A 64 -14.41 -2.82 18.21
N ILE A 65 -14.90 -1.78 17.52
CA ILE A 65 -14.22 -0.48 17.45
C ILE A 65 -14.11 0.14 18.84
N PHE A 66 -15.21 0.12 19.62
CA PHE A 66 -15.29 0.66 20.97
C PHE A 66 -15.59 -0.43 21.97
N ASP A 67 -14.93 -0.40 23.12
CA ASP A 67 -15.14 -1.37 24.20
C ASP A 67 -16.24 -0.85 25.17
N PRO A 68 -17.45 -1.47 25.16
CA PRO A 68 -18.54 -1.03 26.02
C PRO A 68 -18.28 -1.28 27.53
N SER A 69 -17.24 -2.01 27.91
CA SER A 69 -16.83 -2.18 29.31
C SER A 69 -16.17 -0.93 29.87
N ILE A 70 -15.69 -0.02 28.99
CA ILE A 70 -15.06 1.23 29.34
C ILE A 70 -16.14 2.31 29.48
N PRO A 71 -16.27 2.98 30.65
CA PRO A 71 -17.31 3.99 30.87
C PRO A 71 -17.36 5.08 29.81
N ASP A 72 -16.20 5.55 29.36
CA ASP A 72 -16.09 6.64 28.38
C ASP A 72 -16.48 6.20 26.97
N GLU A 73 -16.43 4.91 26.65
CA GLU A 73 -16.82 4.33 25.35
C GLU A 73 -18.22 3.69 25.37
N ASN A 74 -18.94 3.73 26.48
CA ASN A 74 -20.26 3.11 26.61
C ASN A 74 -21.41 4.08 26.30
N GLY A 75 -21.16 5.23 25.65
CA GLY A 75 -22.18 6.15 25.21
C GLY A 75 -23.09 5.59 24.10
N TRP A 76 -24.28 6.20 23.92
CA TRP A 76 -25.22 5.75 22.87
C TRP A 76 -24.61 5.83 21.47
N LEU A 77 -23.76 6.84 21.22
CA LEU A 77 -23.09 7.04 19.92
C LEU A 77 -22.13 5.88 19.61
N TYR A 78 -21.29 5.50 20.59
CA TYR A 78 -20.33 4.40 20.47
C TYR A 78 -21.01 3.04 20.26
N ARG A 79 -22.09 2.78 21.02
CA ARG A 79 -22.90 1.58 20.82
C ARG A 79 -23.59 1.54 19.45
N THR A 80 -23.98 2.69 18.92
CA THR A 80 -24.56 2.79 17.59
C THR A 80 -23.50 2.54 16.53
N ALA A 81 -22.29 3.08 16.69
CA ALA A 81 -21.16 2.80 15.81
C ALA A 81 -20.83 1.30 15.76
N ASN A 82 -20.66 0.63 16.92
CA ASN A 82 -20.43 -0.80 16.99
C ASN A 82 -21.57 -1.63 16.33
N ARG A 83 -22.82 -1.16 16.45
CA ARG A 83 -23.97 -1.85 15.81
C ARG A 83 -23.99 -1.70 14.28
N LEU A 84 -23.52 -0.58 13.76
CA LEU A 84 -23.47 -0.31 12.33
C LEU A 84 -22.22 -0.90 11.67
N HIS A 85 -21.15 -1.11 12.46
CA HIS A 85 -19.94 -1.70 12.00
C HIS A 85 -20.10 -3.20 11.75
N ILE A 86 -19.51 -3.70 10.67
CA ILE A 86 -19.42 -5.13 10.38
C ILE A 86 -18.01 -5.58 10.73
N ASN A 87 -17.89 -6.30 11.83
CA ASN A 87 -16.60 -6.76 12.34
C ASN A 87 -15.84 -7.60 11.31
N THR A 88 -14.51 -7.47 11.34
CA THR A 88 -13.61 -8.31 10.54
C THR A 88 -13.86 -9.79 10.84
N ARG A 89 -14.02 -10.57 9.79
CA ARG A 89 -14.29 -12.02 9.96
C ARG A 89 -13.04 -12.74 10.43
N ASP A 90 -13.20 -13.69 11.35
CA ASP A 90 -12.13 -14.56 11.86
C ASP A 90 -11.26 -15.15 10.73
N LYS A 91 -11.88 -15.60 9.64
CA LYS A 91 -11.18 -16.12 8.47
C LYS A 91 -10.19 -15.14 7.87
N VAL A 92 -10.50 -13.83 7.85
CA VAL A 92 -9.61 -12.78 7.30
C VAL A 92 -8.35 -12.67 8.12
N ILE A 93 -8.47 -12.73 9.45
CA ILE A 93 -7.32 -12.74 10.36
C ILE A 93 -6.51 -14.03 10.20
N ARG A 94 -7.17 -15.20 10.18
CA ARG A 94 -6.48 -16.51 10.02
C ARG A 94 -5.71 -16.61 8.70
N ASN A 95 -6.22 -16.04 7.62
CA ASN A 95 -5.54 -16.04 6.32
C ASN A 95 -4.21 -15.27 6.32
N GLN A 96 -4.01 -14.40 7.33
CA GLN A 96 -2.81 -13.56 7.47
C GLN A 96 -1.79 -14.10 8.47
N LEU A 97 -2.10 -15.20 9.15
CA LEU A 97 -1.15 -15.84 10.04
C LEU A 97 -0.04 -16.51 9.24
N LEU A 98 1.21 -16.23 9.59
CA LEU A 98 2.40 -16.83 8.99
C LEU A 98 2.76 -18.19 9.60
N PHE A 99 1.99 -18.66 10.58
CA PHE A 99 2.19 -19.92 11.30
C PHE A 99 0.87 -20.70 11.44
N ARG A 100 0.99 -21.98 11.76
CA ARG A 100 -0.16 -22.88 11.94
C ARG A 100 0.02 -23.76 13.17
N SER A 101 -1.08 -24.31 13.69
CA SER A 101 -1.03 -25.36 14.71
C SER A 101 -0.20 -26.55 14.23
N GLY A 102 0.66 -27.06 15.10
CA GLY A 102 1.62 -28.14 14.82
C GLY A 102 2.97 -27.67 14.25
N GLU A 103 3.15 -26.41 13.92
CA GLU A 103 4.43 -25.86 13.48
C GLU A 103 5.30 -25.43 14.67
N PRO A 104 6.65 -25.38 14.51
CA PRO A 104 7.53 -24.85 15.54
C PRO A 104 7.18 -23.39 15.86
N TYR A 105 7.21 -23.04 17.14
CA TYR A 105 7.09 -21.66 17.57
C TYR A 105 8.36 -20.89 17.24
N LEU A 106 8.24 -19.85 16.43
CA LEU A 106 9.31 -18.92 16.10
C LEU A 106 8.89 -17.51 16.49
N HIS A 107 9.56 -16.94 17.49
CA HIS A 107 9.18 -15.64 18.06
C HIS A 107 9.15 -14.52 16.99
N ARG A 108 10.14 -14.48 16.12
CA ARG A 108 10.22 -13.54 15.00
C ARG A 108 9.00 -13.65 14.06
N VAL A 109 8.54 -14.87 13.74
CA VAL A 109 7.41 -15.10 12.84
C VAL A 109 6.10 -14.64 13.48
N VAL A 110 5.97 -14.79 14.80
CA VAL A 110 4.82 -14.27 15.56
C VAL A 110 4.81 -12.75 15.53
N GLN A 111 5.94 -12.10 15.82
CA GLN A 111 6.08 -10.64 15.74
C GLN A 111 5.83 -10.09 14.32
N GLU A 112 6.34 -10.79 13.29
CA GLU A 112 6.06 -10.42 11.91
C GLU A 112 4.58 -10.53 11.56
N THR A 113 3.88 -11.54 12.11
CA THR A 113 2.44 -11.68 11.92
C THR A 113 1.67 -10.54 12.58
N GLU A 114 2.02 -10.14 13.80
CA GLU A 114 1.44 -8.95 14.43
C GLU A 114 1.60 -7.71 13.55
N ARG A 115 2.81 -7.50 13.02
CA ARG A 115 3.13 -6.39 12.11
C ARG A 115 2.28 -6.42 10.84
N ILE A 116 2.11 -7.60 10.22
CA ILE A 116 1.25 -7.76 9.04
C ILE A 116 -0.21 -7.43 9.36
N LEU A 117 -0.71 -7.89 10.50
CA LEU A 117 -2.07 -7.58 10.94
C LEU A 117 -2.25 -6.09 11.19
N ARG A 118 -1.33 -5.45 11.94
CA ARG A 118 -1.38 -4.01 12.19
C ARG A 118 -1.21 -3.15 10.95
N ALA A 119 -0.60 -3.66 9.89
CA ALA A 119 -0.49 -2.94 8.61
C ALA A 119 -1.83 -2.79 7.85
N ASN A 120 -2.90 -3.47 8.29
CA ASN A 120 -4.22 -3.34 7.65
C ASN A 120 -4.97 -2.11 8.14
N ASP A 121 -5.47 -1.29 7.22
CA ASP A 121 -6.18 -0.03 7.52
C ASP A 121 -7.51 -0.23 8.25
N TYR A 122 -8.04 -1.45 8.31
CA TYR A 122 -9.27 -1.79 9.01
C TYR A 122 -9.05 -2.32 10.43
N LEU A 123 -7.80 -2.47 10.88
CA LEU A 123 -7.45 -2.83 12.24
C LEU A 123 -6.79 -1.65 12.96
N ASN A 124 -7.25 -1.35 14.15
CA ASN A 124 -6.61 -0.38 15.03
C ASN A 124 -5.34 -0.98 15.66
N ASP A 125 -5.43 -2.24 16.11
CA ASP A 125 -4.33 -2.94 16.76
C ASP A 125 -4.44 -4.46 16.58
N ALA A 126 -3.32 -5.17 16.74
CA ALA A 126 -3.25 -6.63 16.74
C ALA A 126 -2.13 -7.12 17.67
N VAL A 127 -2.45 -8.09 18.50
CA VAL A 127 -1.54 -8.68 19.49
C VAL A 127 -1.67 -10.19 19.47
N ILE A 128 -0.55 -10.91 19.53
CA ILE A 128 -0.49 -12.37 19.61
C ILE A 128 0.22 -12.78 20.90
N ARG A 129 -0.49 -13.49 21.78
CA ARG A 129 0.01 -13.86 23.10
C ARG A 129 -0.16 -15.33 23.38
N PRO A 130 0.77 -15.96 24.10
CA PRO A 130 0.55 -17.29 24.63
C PRO A 130 -0.52 -17.22 25.72
N VAL A 131 -1.38 -18.22 25.75
CA VAL A 131 -2.44 -18.38 26.77
C VAL A 131 -2.26 -19.64 27.63
N ALA A 132 -1.54 -20.62 27.12
CA ALA A 132 -1.19 -21.84 27.85
C ALA A 132 0.14 -22.41 27.37
N TRP A 133 0.85 -23.10 28.27
CA TRP A 133 2.10 -23.78 27.98
C TRP A 133 2.18 -25.06 28.81
N ASP A 134 2.32 -26.21 28.17
CA ASP A 134 2.37 -27.52 28.83
C ASP A 134 3.77 -28.14 28.94
N GLY A 135 4.81 -27.38 28.54
CA GLY A 135 6.19 -27.85 28.47
C GLY A 135 6.61 -28.31 27.06
N ASN A 136 5.67 -28.44 26.12
CA ASN A 136 5.91 -28.84 24.73
C ASN A 136 5.08 -28.01 23.74
N LYS A 137 3.80 -27.77 24.04
CA LYS A 137 2.90 -27.01 23.19
C LYS A 137 2.54 -25.68 23.82
N VAL A 138 2.51 -24.64 23.00
CA VAL A 138 2.06 -23.29 23.36
C VAL A 138 0.78 -22.96 22.60
N ASP A 139 -0.30 -22.70 23.33
CA ASP A 139 -1.54 -22.18 22.74
C ASP A 139 -1.46 -20.67 22.61
N LEU A 140 -1.91 -20.15 21.48
CA LEU A 140 -1.83 -18.73 21.13
C LEU A 140 -3.23 -18.10 21.02
N GLU A 141 -3.38 -16.90 21.54
CA GLU A 141 -4.52 -16.04 21.27
C GLU A 141 -4.06 -14.89 20.35
N VAL A 142 -4.72 -14.79 19.20
CA VAL A 142 -4.61 -13.66 18.27
C VAL A 142 -5.76 -12.72 18.56
N ARG A 143 -5.48 -11.57 19.13
CA ARG A 143 -6.49 -10.56 19.45
C ARG A 143 -6.31 -9.36 18.52
N THR A 144 -7.38 -8.97 17.86
CA THR A 144 -7.41 -7.77 17.01
C THR A 144 -8.48 -6.82 17.48
N ARG A 145 -8.33 -5.55 17.17
CA ARG A 145 -9.33 -4.51 17.37
C ARG A 145 -9.60 -3.85 16.03
N ASP A 146 -10.86 -3.78 15.64
CA ASP A 146 -11.26 -3.12 14.40
C ASP A 146 -11.20 -1.58 14.56
N THR A 147 -11.15 -0.88 13.43
CA THR A 147 -11.36 0.57 13.38
C THR A 147 -12.57 0.91 12.52
N TRP A 148 -12.98 2.16 12.51
CA TRP A 148 -14.04 2.62 11.62
C TRP A 148 -13.54 2.61 10.17
N THR A 149 -14.26 1.91 9.28
CA THR A 149 -13.78 1.61 7.91
C THR A 149 -14.50 2.37 6.81
N LEU A 150 -15.71 2.88 7.10
CA LEU A 150 -16.50 3.65 6.14
C LEU A 150 -16.11 5.13 6.18
N ASN A 151 -15.50 5.63 5.12
CA ASN A 151 -15.02 7.00 4.99
C ASN A 151 -15.80 7.76 3.91
N PRO A 152 -16.81 8.57 4.27
CA PRO A 152 -17.36 9.55 3.35
C PRO A 152 -16.42 10.77 3.27
N GLY A 153 -16.02 11.15 2.06
CA GLY A 153 -15.22 12.34 1.79
C GLY A 153 -16.00 13.38 1.02
N ILE A 154 -15.96 14.63 1.44
CA ILE A 154 -16.50 15.77 0.69
C ILE A 154 -15.47 16.88 0.72
N ASN A 155 -15.01 17.31 -0.46
CA ASN A 155 -14.04 18.39 -0.57
C ASN A 155 -14.58 19.50 -1.47
N PHE A 156 -14.37 20.73 -1.02
CA PHE A 156 -14.58 21.93 -1.82
C PHE A 156 -13.33 22.80 -1.70
N SER A 157 -12.76 23.19 -2.82
CA SER A 157 -11.64 24.12 -2.82
C SER A 157 -11.79 25.17 -3.92
N ARG A 158 -11.18 26.33 -3.67
CA ARG A 158 -11.06 27.39 -4.67
C ARG A 158 -9.63 27.89 -4.69
N GLN A 159 -9.01 27.82 -5.84
CA GLN A 159 -7.63 28.27 -6.02
C GLN A 159 -7.48 28.94 -7.39
N GLY A 160 -6.88 30.13 -7.41
CA GLY A 160 -6.65 30.87 -8.66
C GLY A 160 -7.91 31.24 -9.43
N GLY A 161 -9.07 31.37 -8.75
CA GLY A 161 -10.34 31.69 -9.42
C GLY A 161 -11.15 30.46 -9.88
N ALA A 162 -10.55 29.27 -9.88
CA ALA A 162 -11.22 28.02 -10.23
C ALA A 162 -11.75 27.28 -8.99
N ASN A 163 -12.88 26.64 -9.12
CA ASN A 163 -13.49 25.81 -8.07
C ASN A 163 -13.18 24.33 -8.35
N SER A 164 -12.96 23.54 -7.30
CA SER A 164 -12.99 22.09 -7.39
C SER A 164 -13.89 21.53 -6.29
N SER A 165 -14.56 20.44 -6.60
CA SER A 165 -15.41 19.71 -5.67
C SER A 165 -15.25 18.22 -5.87
N SER A 166 -15.32 17.45 -4.79
CA SER A 166 -15.33 15.99 -4.88
C SER A 166 -16.20 15.39 -3.77
N VAL A 167 -16.80 14.27 -4.10
CA VAL A 167 -17.48 13.39 -3.14
C VAL A 167 -16.91 12.00 -3.32
N GLU A 168 -16.54 11.37 -2.23
CA GLU A 168 -15.98 10.02 -2.22
C GLU A 168 -16.65 9.20 -1.12
N LEU A 169 -16.84 7.93 -1.37
CA LEU A 169 -17.26 6.94 -0.39
C LEU A 169 -16.31 5.75 -0.46
N GLU A 170 -15.51 5.57 0.58
CA GLU A 170 -14.58 4.45 0.70
C GLU A 170 -15.00 3.53 1.84
N GLU A 171 -15.05 2.22 1.59
CA GLU A 171 -15.17 1.17 2.61
C GLU A 171 -13.90 0.33 2.58
N LYS A 172 -13.14 0.34 3.68
CA LYS A 172 -11.85 -0.35 3.80
C LYS A 172 -11.94 -1.82 4.19
N ASN A 173 -13.11 -2.26 4.64
CA ASN A 173 -13.37 -3.63 5.10
C ASN A 173 -14.72 -4.16 4.62
N LEU A 174 -14.94 -4.17 3.33
CA LEU A 174 -16.22 -4.52 2.72
C LEU A 174 -16.80 -5.82 3.30
N LEU A 175 -17.92 -5.69 4.01
CA LEU A 175 -18.61 -6.79 4.66
C LEU A 175 -17.73 -7.63 5.61
N GLY A 176 -16.70 -7.04 6.21
CA GLY A 176 -15.77 -7.71 7.10
C GLY A 176 -14.76 -8.64 6.40
N ASN A 177 -14.58 -8.52 5.09
CA ASN A 177 -13.70 -9.40 4.31
C ASN A 177 -12.26 -8.85 4.11
N GLY A 178 -11.93 -7.68 4.67
CA GLY A 178 -10.63 -7.03 4.44
C GLY A 178 -10.44 -6.51 3.02
N GLN A 179 -11.53 -6.35 2.26
CA GLN A 179 -11.53 -5.82 0.90
C GLN A 179 -11.84 -4.33 0.93
N ARG A 180 -11.19 -3.55 0.05
CA ARG A 180 -11.47 -2.11 -0.10
C ARG A 180 -12.35 -1.90 -1.33
N LEU A 181 -13.32 -1.02 -1.18
CA LEU A 181 -14.19 -0.55 -2.25
C LEU A 181 -14.32 0.97 -2.15
N SER A 182 -14.05 1.69 -3.23
CA SER A 182 -14.19 3.13 -3.32
C SER A 182 -15.00 3.54 -4.54
N PHE A 183 -15.84 4.55 -4.35
CA PHE A 183 -16.55 5.28 -5.39
C PHE A 183 -16.31 6.77 -5.20
N GLY A 184 -15.92 7.45 -6.26
CA GLY A 184 -15.65 8.87 -6.25
C GLY A 184 -16.37 9.60 -7.39
N TRP A 185 -16.73 10.84 -7.14
CA TRP A 185 -17.04 11.84 -8.16
C TRP A 185 -16.17 13.06 -7.89
N SER A 186 -15.52 13.56 -8.91
CA SER A 186 -14.74 14.78 -8.82
C SER A 186 -15.05 15.71 -9.99
N ASN A 187 -15.01 17.01 -9.71
CA ASN A 187 -15.07 18.07 -10.71
C ASN A 187 -13.99 19.07 -10.35
N ASP A 188 -13.03 19.23 -11.22
CA ASP A 188 -11.97 20.23 -11.07
C ASP A 188 -11.82 21.08 -12.34
N VAL A 189 -10.72 21.82 -12.45
CA VAL A 189 -10.46 22.73 -13.58
C VAL A 189 -10.26 21.97 -14.88
N ASP A 190 -9.75 20.75 -14.80
CA ASP A 190 -9.30 19.98 -15.95
C ASP A 190 -10.36 18.99 -16.42
N ARG A 191 -11.13 18.40 -15.48
CA ARG A 191 -12.10 17.35 -15.82
C ARG A 191 -13.15 17.10 -14.74
N THR A 192 -14.23 16.45 -15.17
CA THR A 192 -15.20 15.81 -14.29
C THR A 192 -15.08 14.30 -14.44
N SER A 193 -14.91 13.55 -13.33
CA SER A 193 -14.79 12.09 -13.37
C SER A 193 -15.69 11.36 -12.38
N LEU A 194 -16.01 10.11 -12.74
CA LEU A 194 -16.55 9.08 -11.85
C LEU A 194 -15.51 7.99 -11.70
N ASP A 195 -15.14 7.70 -10.46
CA ASP A 195 -14.05 6.80 -10.14
C ASP A 195 -14.58 5.58 -9.37
N PHE A 196 -14.05 4.42 -9.70
CA PHE A 196 -14.31 3.16 -9.03
C PHE A 196 -13.00 2.44 -8.75
N GLU A 197 -12.80 1.98 -7.50
CA GLU A 197 -11.68 1.14 -7.14
C GLU A 197 -12.16 -0.05 -6.29
N PHE A 198 -11.61 -1.22 -6.58
CA PHE A 198 -11.76 -2.42 -5.77
C PHE A 198 -10.38 -3.04 -5.52
N PHE A 199 -10.12 -3.42 -4.28
CA PHE A 199 -8.88 -4.08 -3.90
C PHE A 199 -9.13 -5.21 -2.92
N ASP A 200 -8.67 -6.42 -3.27
CA ASP A 200 -8.67 -7.61 -2.41
C ASP A 200 -7.23 -8.04 -2.13
N PRO A 201 -6.71 -7.86 -0.92
CA PRO A 201 -5.34 -8.25 -0.56
C PRO A 201 -5.14 -9.75 -0.43
N HIS A 202 -6.24 -10.54 -0.33
CA HIS A 202 -6.21 -11.99 -0.07
C HIS A 202 -7.16 -12.76 -1.00
N PHE A 203 -7.11 -12.43 -2.28
CA PHE A 203 -7.98 -13.02 -3.30
C PHE A 203 -7.97 -14.55 -3.25
N HIS A 204 -9.16 -15.14 -3.22
CA HIS A 204 -9.36 -16.58 -2.99
C HIS A 204 -8.73 -17.09 -1.67
N SER A 205 -8.65 -16.26 -0.63
CA SER A 205 -8.04 -16.62 0.66
C SER A 205 -6.56 -17.01 0.55
N THR A 206 -5.85 -16.41 -0.39
CA THR A 206 -4.42 -16.57 -0.61
C THR A 206 -3.70 -15.24 -0.39
N TRP A 207 -2.39 -15.22 -0.49
CA TRP A 207 -1.58 -13.99 -0.52
C TRP A 207 -1.55 -13.32 -1.89
N THR A 208 -2.46 -13.72 -2.79
CA THR A 208 -2.63 -13.05 -4.09
C THR A 208 -3.50 -11.82 -3.90
N ARG A 209 -3.06 -10.70 -4.45
CA ARG A 209 -3.80 -9.44 -4.46
C ARG A 209 -4.51 -9.28 -5.80
N LEU A 210 -5.73 -8.77 -5.76
CA LEU A 210 -6.47 -8.32 -6.93
C LEU A 210 -6.82 -6.84 -6.76
N GLY A 211 -6.41 -6.00 -7.70
CA GLY A 211 -6.80 -4.61 -7.77
C GLY A 211 -7.46 -4.32 -9.12
N VAL A 212 -8.58 -3.61 -9.10
CA VAL A 212 -9.29 -3.12 -10.29
C VAL A 212 -9.61 -1.65 -10.07
N ALA A 213 -9.28 -0.81 -11.04
CA ALA A 213 -9.66 0.60 -11.04
C ALA A 213 -10.28 0.98 -12.39
N TYR A 214 -11.29 1.82 -12.35
CA TYR A 214 -11.95 2.40 -13.50
C TYR A 214 -12.30 3.85 -13.22
N SER A 215 -11.97 4.73 -14.17
CA SER A 215 -12.36 6.13 -14.14
C SER A 215 -13.01 6.47 -15.47
N ASP A 216 -14.21 7.08 -15.40
CA ASP A 216 -14.92 7.63 -16.54
C ASP A 216 -14.94 9.15 -16.40
N ALA A 217 -14.33 9.83 -17.34
CA ALA A 217 -14.18 11.28 -17.33
C ALA A 217 -14.78 11.90 -18.60
N ASP A 218 -15.14 13.19 -18.51
CA ASP A 218 -15.67 13.95 -19.64
C ASP A 218 -14.68 14.10 -20.81
N ASP A 219 -13.38 13.85 -20.54
CA ASP A 219 -12.28 13.93 -21.52
C ASP A 219 -11.64 12.56 -21.80
N GLY A 220 -12.20 11.44 -21.29
CA GLY A 220 -11.69 10.12 -21.57
C GLY A 220 -11.95 9.08 -20.48
N SER A 221 -11.15 8.02 -20.43
CA SER A 221 -11.31 6.97 -19.43
C SER A 221 -9.98 6.35 -19.02
N THR A 222 -9.95 5.76 -17.83
CA THR A 222 -8.79 4.99 -17.33
C THR A 222 -9.25 3.65 -16.80
N LYS A 223 -8.50 2.59 -17.13
CA LYS A 223 -8.74 1.22 -16.68
C LYS A 223 -7.44 0.63 -16.16
N ALA A 224 -7.48 -0.03 -15.02
CA ALA A 224 -6.33 -0.74 -14.49
C ALA A 224 -6.75 -2.05 -13.84
N ILE A 225 -5.94 -3.08 -14.04
CA ILE A 225 -6.06 -4.35 -13.34
C ILE A 225 -4.69 -4.83 -12.88
N ARG A 226 -4.63 -5.28 -11.64
CA ARG A 226 -3.44 -5.89 -11.05
C ARG A 226 -3.80 -7.23 -10.43
N VAL A 227 -3.01 -8.25 -10.74
CA VAL A 227 -3.06 -9.54 -10.04
C VAL A 227 -1.64 -9.91 -9.70
N ASP A 228 -1.30 -9.95 -8.42
CA ASP A 228 0.05 -10.31 -8.01
C ASP A 228 0.08 -11.00 -6.64
N ARG A 229 1.05 -11.88 -6.46
CA ARG A 229 1.46 -12.41 -5.17
C ARG A 229 2.81 -11.79 -4.81
N PRO A 230 2.87 -10.82 -3.89
CA PRO A 230 4.10 -10.14 -3.52
C PRO A 230 4.98 -11.02 -2.62
N PHE A 231 6.17 -10.54 -2.28
CA PHE A 231 6.90 -11.01 -1.10
C PHE A 231 6.18 -10.49 0.16
N TYR A 232 5.14 -11.19 0.60
CA TYR A 232 4.24 -10.77 1.67
C TYR A 232 4.84 -10.92 3.08
N SER A 233 5.91 -11.71 3.22
CA SER A 233 6.67 -11.87 4.46
C SER A 233 8.18 -11.89 4.18
N LEU A 234 8.97 -11.78 5.23
CA LEU A 234 10.43 -11.84 5.14
C LEU A 234 10.91 -13.22 4.66
N ASP A 235 10.15 -14.29 4.97
CA ASP A 235 10.46 -15.65 4.55
C ASP A 235 9.85 -16.07 3.21
N THR A 236 9.09 -15.19 2.56
CA THR A 236 8.50 -15.50 1.26
C THR A 236 9.58 -15.73 0.21
N LYS A 237 9.56 -16.93 -0.40
CA LYS A 237 10.60 -17.36 -1.37
C LYS A 237 10.24 -17.03 -2.81
N ARG A 238 8.98 -16.85 -3.14
CA ARG A 238 8.47 -16.64 -4.50
C ARG A 238 7.45 -15.50 -4.53
N ALA A 239 7.57 -14.66 -5.55
CA ALA A 239 6.63 -13.61 -5.88
C ALA A 239 6.35 -13.64 -7.38
N GLY A 240 5.28 -13.00 -7.83
CA GLY A 240 4.99 -12.84 -9.24
C GLY A 240 3.63 -12.26 -9.48
N GLY A 241 3.42 -11.73 -10.68
CA GLY A 241 2.16 -11.13 -11.04
C GLY A 241 2.20 -10.34 -12.32
N GLY A 242 1.12 -9.61 -12.58
CA GLY A 242 0.98 -8.75 -13.73
C GLY A 242 0.13 -7.52 -13.43
N TYR A 243 0.30 -6.54 -14.29
CA TYR A 243 -0.41 -5.27 -14.27
C TYR A 243 -0.74 -4.84 -15.70
N LEU A 244 -1.99 -4.43 -15.91
CA LEU A 244 -2.46 -3.83 -17.14
C LEU A 244 -3.06 -2.46 -16.82
N TYR A 245 -2.75 -1.50 -17.66
CA TYR A 245 -3.25 -0.13 -17.57
C TYR A 245 -3.53 0.40 -18.96
N ASP A 246 -4.65 1.10 -19.11
CA ASP A 246 -5.11 1.72 -20.34
C ASP A 246 -5.78 3.05 -19.96
N SER A 247 -5.37 4.15 -20.59
CA SER A 247 -5.89 5.49 -20.28
C SER A 247 -5.86 6.39 -21.49
N ILE A 248 -7.01 6.95 -21.81
CA ILE A 248 -7.16 8.01 -22.79
C ILE A 248 -7.67 9.24 -22.05
N ARG A 249 -7.02 10.39 -22.24
CA ARG A 249 -7.42 11.65 -21.63
C ARG A 249 -6.81 12.86 -22.32
N ASN A 250 -7.44 14.03 -22.15
CA ASN A 250 -6.87 15.28 -22.57
C ASN A 250 -5.90 15.82 -21.50
N GLU A 251 -4.73 16.27 -21.93
CA GLU A 251 -3.73 16.91 -21.07
C GLU A 251 -3.68 18.40 -21.38
N PRO A 252 -4.18 19.25 -20.47
CA PRO A 252 -4.16 20.69 -20.68
C PRO A 252 -2.74 21.24 -20.51
N ARG A 253 -2.43 22.24 -21.35
CA ARG A 253 -1.21 23.05 -21.26
C ARG A 253 -1.52 24.40 -20.64
N TYR A 254 -0.74 24.75 -19.64
CA TYR A 254 -0.89 26.00 -18.91
C TYR A 254 0.31 26.92 -19.12
N ALA A 255 0.03 28.19 -19.44
CA ALA A 255 0.99 29.25 -19.40
C ALA A 255 0.44 30.40 -18.54
N TYR A 256 1.23 30.86 -17.57
CA TYR A 256 0.86 31.95 -16.65
C TYR A 256 -0.46 31.73 -15.89
N GLY A 257 -0.87 30.46 -15.68
CA GLY A 257 -2.09 30.11 -14.99
C GLY A 257 -3.33 29.98 -15.88
N GLU A 258 -3.23 30.27 -17.16
CA GLU A 258 -4.28 30.13 -18.17
C GLU A 258 -4.03 28.91 -19.04
N SER A 259 -5.10 28.18 -19.39
CA SER A 259 -5.03 27.11 -20.38
C SER A 259 -4.76 27.71 -21.74
N VAL A 260 -3.65 27.33 -22.37
CA VAL A 260 -3.25 27.77 -23.71
C VAL A 260 -3.52 26.75 -24.79
N GLY A 261 -3.94 25.56 -24.39
CA GLY A 261 -4.30 24.46 -25.28
C GLY A 261 -4.30 23.13 -24.57
N GLU A 262 -4.63 22.09 -25.32
CA GLU A 262 -4.65 20.71 -24.84
C GLU A 262 -4.28 19.73 -25.96
N TYR A 263 -3.91 18.50 -25.56
CA TYR A 263 -3.67 17.39 -26.47
C TYR A 263 -4.19 16.10 -25.84
N GLU A 264 -4.63 15.16 -26.65
CA GLU A 264 -5.00 13.83 -26.21
C GLU A 264 -3.76 12.99 -25.93
N GLN A 265 -3.77 12.26 -24.82
CA GLN A 265 -2.77 11.25 -24.47
C GLN A 265 -3.45 9.90 -24.33
N ASP A 266 -3.05 8.94 -25.17
CA ASP A 266 -3.35 7.51 -25.02
C ASP A 266 -2.13 6.82 -24.42
N GLU A 267 -2.31 6.20 -23.24
CA GLU A 267 -1.24 5.46 -22.55
C GLU A 267 -1.66 4.03 -22.26
N GLN A 268 -0.89 3.07 -22.76
CA GLN A 268 -1.03 1.65 -22.47
C GLN A 268 0.20 1.13 -21.77
N LEU A 269 -0.01 0.32 -20.72
CA LEU A 269 1.06 -0.35 -20.00
C LEU A 269 0.66 -1.79 -19.67
N ALA A 270 1.55 -2.72 -20.00
CA ALA A 270 1.46 -4.10 -19.56
C ALA A 270 2.78 -4.52 -18.90
N GLU A 271 2.71 -5.10 -17.73
CA GLU A 271 3.88 -5.63 -17.02
C GLU A 271 3.58 -7.02 -16.47
N ALA A 272 4.55 -7.94 -16.61
CA ALA A 272 4.52 -9.22 -15.92
C ALA A 272 5.88 -9.49 -15.28
N TYR A 273 5.88 -10.10 -14.10
CA TYR A 273 7.11 -10.38 -13.38
C TYR A 273 7.06 -11.65 -12.56
N GLY A 274 8.24 -12.18 -12.26
CA GLY A 274 8.48 -13.20 -11.26
C GLY A 274 9.58 -12.77 -10.29
N GLY A 275 9.56 -13.30 -9.08
CA GLY A 275 10.54 -12.97 -8.06
C GLY A 275 10.96 -14.17 -7.23
N TRP A 276 12.17 -14.11 -6.68
CA TRP A 276 12.71 -15.13 -5.80
C TRP A 276 13.55 -14.54 -4.69
N SER A 277 13.58 -15.22 -3.54
CA SER A 277 14.34 -14.88 -2.36
C SER A 277 14.77 -16.15 -1.63
N ARG A 278 15.81 -16.06 -0.84
CA ARG A 278 16.16 -17.12 0.13
C ARG A 278 15.39 -16.99 1.44
N GLY A 279 14.64 -15.90 1.61
CA GLY A 279 13.99 -15.54 2.86
C GLY A 279 14.94 -14.78 3.80
N TRP A 280 14.50 -14.67 5.05
CA TRP A 280 15.24 -14.01 6.11
C TRP A 280 16.55 -14.76 6.44
N THR A 281 17.64 -14.04 6.55
CA THR A 281 18.96 -14.60 6.88
C THR A 281 19.77 -13.56 7.68
N ASN A 282 20.00 -13.82 8.96
CA ASN A 282 20.81 -12.98 9.85
C ASN A 282 20.40 -11.51 9.84
N GLY A 283 19.09 -11.23 9.97
CA GLY A 283 18.55 -9.85 9.99
C GLY A 283 18.30 -9.24 8.62
N TRP A 284 18.55 -9.96 7.53
CA TRP A 284 18.44 -9.41 6.18
C TRP A 284 17.60 -10.29 5.25
N VAL A 285 16.90 -9.63 4.33
CA VAL A 285 16.22 -10.29 3.21
C VAL A 285 16.73 -9.71 1.89
N ARG A 286 17.08 -10.61 0.97
CA ARG A 286 17.51 -10.27 -0.41
C ARG A 286 16.51 -10.86 -1.38
N ARG A 287 15.92 -10.01 -2.20
CA ARG A 287 14.89 -10.37 -3.17
C ARG A 287 15.36 -10.00 -4.57
N TRP A 288 15.20 -10.91 -5.50
CA TRP A 288 15.44 -10.68 -6.91
C TRP A 288 14.13 -10.75 -7.66
N THR A 289 13.98 -9.90 -8.66
CA THR A 289 12.82 -9.90 -9.54
C THR A 289 13.30 -9.82 -10.98
N ALA A 290 12.54 -10.44 -11.88
CA ALA A 290 12.74 -10.29 -13.31
C ALA A 290 11.36 -10.18 -13.96
N GLY A 291 11.26 -9.40 -15.01
CA GLY A 291 10.00 -9.19 -15.69
C GLY A 291 10.19 -8.58 -17.06
N ALA A 292 9.06 -8.31 -17.70
CA ALA A 292 8.99 -7.56 -18.94
C ALA A 292 7.89 -6.51 -18.86
N THR A 293 8.13 -5.38 -19.48
CA THR A 293 7.19 -4.26 -19.56
C THR A 293 7.02 -3.86 -21.01
N TYR A 294 5.77 -3.67 -21.41
CA TYR A 294 5.39 -2.95 -22.60
C TYR A 294 4.73 -1.66 -22.19
N ARG A 295 5.14 -0.54 -22.77
CA ARG A 295 4.57 0.78 -22.54
C ARG A 295 4.48 1.54 -23.84
N GLN A 296 3.28 2.02 -24.17
CA GLN A 296 3.02 2.90 -25.29
C GLN A 296 2.41 4.20 -24.77
N LYS A 297 2.86 5.32 -25.34
CA LYS A 297 2.22 6.64 -25.22
C LYS A 297 2.09 7.24 -26.59
N GLN A 298 0.87 7.59 -26.98
CA GLN A 298 0.56 8.29 -28.21
C GLN A 298 -0.08 9.63 -27.89
N PHE A 299 0.18 10.61 -28.74
CA PHE A 299 -0.32 11.95 -28.53
C PHE A 299 -1.01 12.45 -29.80
N ALA A 300 -2.20 13.02 -29.64
CA ALA A 300 -3.01 13.53 -30.75
C ALA A 300 -3.54 14.95 -30.49
N GLU A 301 -3.91 15.64 -31.55
CA GLU A 301 -4.60 16.90 -31.44
C GLU A 301 -6.05 16.71 -31.02
N VAL A 302 -6.50 17.48 -30.05
CA VAL A 302 -7.93 17.53 -29.67
C VAL A 302 -8.66 18.39 -30.68
N GLN A 303 -9.70 17.81 -31.29
CA GLN A 303 -10.46 18.49 -32.34
C GLN A 303 -11.14 19.77 -31.80
N GLY A 304 -10.81 20.91 -32.42
CA GLY A 304 -11.39 22.20 -32.03
C GLY A 304 -10.67 22.93 -30.91
N SER A 305 -9.64 22.34 -30.33
CA SER A 305 -8.80 22.96 -29.33
C SER A 305 -7.46 23.48 -29.93
N SER A 306 -6.83 24.41 -29.24
CA SER A 306 -5.47 24.83 -29.55
C SER A 306 -4.47 23.86 -28.96
N LEU A 307 -3.38 23.57 -29.66
CA LEU A 307 -2.29 22.75 -29.10
C LEU A 307 -1.44 23.49 -28.05
N GLY A 308 -1.41 24.83 -28.09
CA GLY A 308 -0.57 25.64 -27.22
C GLY A 308 0.94 25.37 -27.35
N GLY A 309 1.36 24.57 -28.34
CA GLY A 309 2.75 24.17 -28.59
C GLY A 309 2.86 22.88 -29.40
N PRO A 310 4.07 22.35 -29.71
CA PRO A 310 4.22 21.08 -30.44
C PRO A 310 3.69 19.92 -29.64
N LEU A 311 3.15 18.88 -30.30
CA LEU A 311 2.80 17.61 -29.66
C LEU A 311 4.05 17.00 -29.00
N PRO A 312 3.91 16.32 -27.85
CA PRO A 312 4.96 15.44 -27.34
C PRO A 312 5.26 14.32 -28.35
N GLU A 313 6.45 13.78 -28.27
CA GLU A 313 6.88 12.66 -29.10
C GLU A 313 6.24 11.35 -28.59
N ASP A 314 5.69 10.56 -29.49
CA ASP A 314 5.20 9.22 -29.19
C ASP A 314 6.34 8.33 -28.66
N ILE A 315 5.99 7.41 -27.77
CA ILE A 315 6.93 6.52 -27.12
C ILE A 315 6.36 5.11 -27.11
N GLU A 316 7.12 4.17 -27.64
CA GLU A 316 6.83 2.75 -27.54
C GLU A 316 8.04 1.98 -27.03
N LEU A 317 7.92 1.38 -25.81
CA LEU A 317 9.01 0.68 -25.17
C LEU A 317 8.57 -0.73 -24.76
N ALA A 318 9.27 -1.74 -25.29
CA ALA A 318 9.15 -3.13 -24.90
C ALA A 318 10.50 -3.60 -24.33
N TYR A 319 10.54 -3.98 -23.06
CA TYR A 319 11.82 -4.29 -22.42
C TYR A 319 11.73 -5.32 -21.30
N PRO A 320 12.67 -6.25 -21.26
CA PRO A 320 12.96 -7.03 -20.06
C PRO A 320 13.68 -6.19 -19.01
N TRP A 321 13.53 -6.57 -17.75
CA TRP A 321 14.21 -5.91 -16.66
C TRP A 321 14.57 -6.88 -15.53
N LEU A 322 15.59 -6.50 -14.76
CA LEU A 322 15.99 -7.15 -13.53
C LEU A 322 15.87 -6.18 -12.37
N GLY A 323 15.44 -6.67 -11.23
CA GLY A 323 15.31 -5.89 -10.01
C GLY A 323 15.92 -6.60 -8.82
N PHE A 324 16.30 -5.80 -7.85
CA PHE A 324 16.84 -6.22 -6.56
C PHE A 324 16.23 -5.40 -5.44
N ASP A 325 15.91 -6.05 -4.31
CA ASP A 325 15.40 -5.42 -3.09
C ASP A 325 16.12 -6.03 -1.87
N LEU A 326 16.67 -5.18 -1.02
CA LEU A 326 17.33 -5.50 0.22
C LEU A 326 16.54 -4.90 1.37
N VAL A 327 16.24 -5.71 2.37
CA VAL A 327 15.50 -5.28 3.57
C VAL A 327 16.22 -5.74 4.82
N GLU A 328 16.51 -4.82 5.72
CA GLU A 328 16.97 -5.09 7.07
C GLU A 328 15.77 -5.23 8.00
N ASP A 329 15.75 -6.31 8.78
CA ASP A 329 14.65 -6.62 9.70
C ASP A 329 14.83 -5.87 11.04
N VAL A 330 14.75 -4.53 11.01
CA VAL A 330 14.82 -3.67 12.19
C VAL A 330 13.55 -2.82 12.23
N TYR A 331 12.63 -3.20 13.10
CA TYR A 331 11.34 -2.52 13.30
C TYR A 331 11.19 -2.09 14.76
N GLU A 332 10.47 -1.03 14.98
CA GLU A 332 10.06 -0.55 16.29
C GLU A 332 8.54 -0.37 16.33
N VAL A 333 7.92 -0.84 17.41
CA VAL A 333 6.49 -0.62 17.65
C VAL A 333 6.33 0.75 18.30
N ARG A 334 5.51 1.61 17.71
CA ARG A 334 5.21 2.95 18.17
C ARG A 334 3.71 3.20 18.17
N THR A 335 3.29 4.18 18.96
CA THR A 335 1.91 4.69 18.93
C THR A 335 1.93 6.13 18.47
N ASN A 336 0.94 6.57 17.71
CA ASN A 336 0.82 7.94 17.20
C ASN A 336 1.97 8.40 16.29
N GLN A 337 2.53 7.51 15.47
CA GLN A 337 3.57 7.89 14.53
C GLN A 337 2.97 8.63 13.31
N ASP A 338 2.10 7.96 12.58
CA ASP A 338 1.42 8.49 11.39
C ASP A 338 -0.09 8.65 11.61
N GLN A 339 -0.68 7.86 12.49
CA GLN A 339 -2.10 7.87 12.82
C GLN A 339 -2.31 8.02 14.34
N ILE A 340 -3.29 8.83 14.71
CA ILE A 340 -3.61 9.08 16.12
C ILE A 340 -4.18 7.80 16.75
N GLU A 341 -3.68 7.45 17.95
CA GLU A 341 -4.14 6.33 18.78
C GLU A 341 -4.08 4.97 18.10
N ARG A 342 -3.14 4.78 17.17
CA ARG A 342 -2.88 3.52 16.52
C ARG A 342 -1.49 2.99 16.85
N THR A 343 -1.40 1.67 17.06
CA THR A 343 -0.12 0.97 17.18
C THR A 343 0.43 0.70 15.78
N GLU A 344 1.65 1.14 15.54
CA GLU A 344 2.30 1.12 14.22
C GLU A 344 3.69 0.50 14.33
N ASP A 345 4.08 -0.23 13.29
CA ASP A 345 5.42 -0.82 13.18
C ASP A 345 6.27 0.01 12.21
N VAL A 346 7.25 0.69 12.75
CA VAL A 346 8.12 1.61 12.03
C VAL A 346 9.39 0.89 11.60
N LEU A 347 9.67 0.84 10.30
CA LEU A 347 10.92 0.30 9.78
C LEU A 347 12.05 1.31 10.02
N LEU A 348 12.96 0.98 10.91
CA LEU A 348 14.21 1.72 11.14
C LEU A 348 15.37 1.19 10.31
N GLY A 349 15.35 -0.10 9.95
CA GLY A 349 16.35 -0.73 9.14
C GLY A 349 16.46 -0.18 7.71
N LEU A 350 17.60 -0.46 7.08
CA LEU A 350 17.82 -0.11 5.69
C LEU A 350 16.86 -0.91 4.78
N ARG A 351 16.16 -0.19 3.90
CA ARG A 351 15.52 -0.77 2.74
C ARG A 351 16.04 -0.09 1.49
N ALA A 352 16.61 -0.86 0.56
CA ALA A 352 17.18 -0.34 -0.67
C ALA A 352 16.94 -1.30 -1.83
N GLY A 353 16.75 -0.77 -3.02
CA GLY A 353 16.54 -1.59 -4.20
C GLY A 353 16.55 -0.78 -5.48
N GLY A 354 16.28 -1.47 -6.58
CA GLY A 354 16.19 -0.84 -7.88
C GLY A 354 15.91 -1.82 -8.99
N ARG A 355 15.71 -1.28 -10.19
CA ARG A 355 15.51 -2.00 -11.44
C ARG A 355 16.43 -1.46 -12.51
N ILE A 356 16.86 -2.34 -13.39
CA ILE A 356 17.52 -2.02 -14.65
C ILE A 356 16.79 -2.75 -15.77
N GLY A 357 16.34 -2.01 -16.78
CA GLY A 357 15.67 -2.53 -17.97
C GLY A 357 16.33 -2.01 -19.23
N TYR A 358 16.26 -2.78 -20.31
CA TYR A 358 16.78 -2.37 -21.61
C TYR A 358 15.72 -2.55 -22.69
N ALA A 359 15.27 -1.43 -23.24
CA ALA A 359 14.40 -1.36 -24.38
C ALA A 359 15.25 -1.39 -25.65
N SER A 360 14.79 -2.08 -26.68
CA SER A 360 15.51 -2.18 -27.96
C SER A 360 14.52 -2.27 -29.11
N GLU A 361 14.88 -1.65 -30.25
CA GLU A 361 14.13 -1.78 -31.50
C GLU A 361 13.93 -3.25 -31.89
N SER A 362 14.90 -4.11 -31.61
CA SER A 362 14.78 -5.55 -31.86
C SER A 362 13.71 -6.26 -31.02
N LEU A 363 13.29 -5.67 -29.92
CA LEU A 363 12.24 -6.16 -29.01
C LEU A 363 10.88 -5.49 -29.28
N GLY A 364 10.77 -4.62 -30.28
CA GLY A 364 9.55 -3.90 -30.63
C GLY A 364 9.44 -2.50 -30.02
N SER A 365 10.54 -1.94 -29.51
CA SER A 365 10.58 -0.53 -29.08
C SER A 365 10.81 0.38 -30.27
N ASP A 366 10.39 1.63 -30.15
CA ASP A 366 10.69 2.70 -31.14
C ASP A 366 12.13 3.22 -31.04
N ARG A 367 12.85 2.88 -29.96
CA ARG A 367 14.22 3.31 -29.67
C ARG A 367 14.95 2.38 -28.71
N ASP A 368 16.29 2.46 -28.73
CA ASP A 368 17.13 1.83 -27.73
C ASP A 368 17.22 2.71 -26.50
N ALA A 369 16.93 2.15 -25.31
CA ALA A 369 16.97 2.91 -24.07
C ALA A 369 17.30 2.02 -22.86
N LEU A 370 18.14 2.54 -21.96
CA LEU A 370 18.39 1.95 -20.65
C LEU A 370 17.48 2.62 -19.62
N LEU A 371 16.62 1.83 -18.96
CA LEU A 371 15.71 2.31 -17.93
C LEU A 371 16.26 1.95 -16.56
N LEU A 372 16.37 2.96 -15.68
CA LEU A 372 16.96 2.82 -14.36
C LEU A 372 15.97 3.34 -13.31
N SER A 373 15.85 2.59 -12.23
CA SER A 373 15.21 3.09 -11.00
C SER A 373 15.96 2.56 -9.79
N ALA A 374 16.09 3.38 -8.76
CA ALA A 374 16.67 3.01 -7.48
C ALA A 374 15.96 3.74 -6.35
N TYR A 375 15.94 3.12 -5.19
CA TYR A 375 15.46 3.74 -3.97
C TYR A 375 16.27 3.26 -2.77
N ALA A 376 16.34 4.11 -1.76
CA ALA A 376 16.88 3.77 -0.45
C ALA A 376 16.09 4.49 0.64
N GLN A 377 15.82 3.80 1.73
CA GLN A 377 15.18 4.33 2.92
C GLN A 377 15.91 3.82 4.15
N ASN A 378 16.12 4.69 5.12
CA ASN A 378 16.63 4.32 6.45
C ASN A 378 16.02 5.21 7.52
N GLY A 379 15.83 4.67 8.72
CA GLY A 379 15.36 5.39 9.90
C GLY A 379 16.42 5.37 11.00
N TRP A 380 16.45 6.44 11.79
CA TRP A 380 17.27 6.52 13.00
C TRP A 380 16.41 6.97 14.16
N ASP A 381 16.50 6.25 15.26
CA ASP A 381 15.91 6.67 16.51
C ASP A 381 16.96 7.36 17.39
N PHE A 382 16.61 8.55 17.90
CA PHE A 382 17.45 9.34 18.82
C PHE A 382 16.91 9.34 20.24
N GLY A 383 15.92 8.53 20.54
CA GLY A 383 15.20 8.49 21.81
C GLY A 383 14.32 9.73 22.04
N ARG A 384 13.55 9.71 23.12
CA ARG A 384 12.60 10.78 23.49
C ARG A 384 11.63 11.14 22.36
N GLU A 385 11.09 10.13 21.67
CA GLU A 385 10.12 10.29 20.59
C GLU A 385 10.67 11.09 19.38
N ARG A 386 11.99 11.04 19.16
CA ARG A 386 12.64 11.71 18.02
C ARG A 386 13.22 10.70 17.07
N SER A 387 12.79 10.75 15.83
CA SER A 387 13.34 9.93 14.76
C SER A 387 13.56 10.75 13.49
N LEU A 388 14.48 10.28 12.67
CA LEU A 388 14.75 10.82 11.35
C LEU A 388 14.57 9.70 10.33
N PHE A 389 13.76 9.94 9.32
CA PHE A 389 13.61 9.06 8.17
C PHE A 389 14.12 9.76 6.93
N VAL A 390 14.96 9.07 6.18
CA VAL A 390 15.45 9.56 4.89
C VAL A 390 15.05 8.56 3.81
N THR A 391 14.33 9.05 2.82
CA THR A 391 13.96 8.27 1.64
C THR A 391 14.50 8.97 0.41
N THR A 392 15.21 8.24 -0.43
CA THR A 392 15.73 8.72 -1.71
C THR A 392 15.21 7.85 -2.82
N VAL A 393 14.72 8.46 -3.89
CA VAL A 393 14.26 7.79 -5.10
C VAL A 393 14.93 8.42 -6.30
N ALA A 394 15.51 7.60 -7.16
CA ALA A 394 16.09 8.02 -8.42
C ALA A 394 15.47 7.21 -9.56
N THR A 395 15.05 7.88 -10.62
CA THR A 395 14.59 7.26 -11.85
C THR A 395 15.17 7.98 -13.05
N GLY A 396 15.36 7.27 -14.16
CA GLY A 396 15.84 7.89 -15.38
C GLY A 396 15.83 6.92 -16.56
N ARG A 397 15.87 7.52 -17.74
CA ARG A 397 16.02 6.81 -19.01
C ARG A 397 17.23 7.38 -19.74
N VAL A 398 18.15 6.53 -20.16
CA VAL A 398 19.33 6.90 -20.94
C VAL A 398 19.11 6.42 -22.36
N GLU A 399 19.14 7.34 -23.30
CA GLU A 399 19.07 7.12 -24.73
C GLU A 399 20.41 7.50 -25.40
N ASN A 400 20.54 7.27 -26.70
CA ASN A 400 21.78 7.57 -27.44
C ASN A 400 22.23 9.02 -27.32
N ASP A 401 21.30 9.96 -27.17
CA ASP A 401 21.52 11.40 -27.06
C ASP A 401 21.63 11.92 -25.61
N GLY A 402 21.54 11.03 -24.62
CA GLY A 402 21.76 11.37 -23.23
C GLY A 402 20.68 10.93 -22.24
N LEU A 403 20.70 11.53 -21.06
CA LEU A 403 19.78 11.22 -19.96
C LEU A 403 18.45 11.95 -20.16
N ARG A 404 17.35 11.19 -20.15
CA ARG A 404 15.98 11.68 -20.30
C ARG A 404 15.15 11.39 -19.03
N ASN A 405 14.22 12.28 -18.73
CA ASN A 405 13.22 12.10 -17.66
C ASN A 405 13.83 11.70 -16.30
N ALA A 406 15.01 12.24 -15.98
CA ALA A 406 15.67 11.97 -14.72
C ALA A 406 14.98 12.71 -13.57
N VAL A 407 14.67 11.97 -12.51
CA VAL A 407 14.10 12.50 -11.26
C VAL A 407 14.91 11.96 -10.09
N LEU A 408 15.30 12.85 -9.20
CA LEU A 408 15.88 12.53 -7.90
C LEU A 408 15.04 13.24 -6.84
N THR A 409 14.60 12.50 -5.85
CA THR A 409 13.77 13.03 -4.75
C THR A 409 14.34 12.57 -3.42
#